data_3d485ae8559be13ead27e3083d0147fd
#
_entry.id   3d485ae8559be13ead27e3083d0147fd
#
_cell.length_a   1.000
_cell.length_b   1.000
_cell.length_c   1.000
_cell.angle_alpha   90.00
_cell.angle_beta   90.00
_cell.angle_gamma   90.00
#
_symmetry.space_group_name_H-M   'P 1'
#
loop_
_entity.id
_entity.type
_entity.pdbx_description
1 polymer ?
#
loop_
_entity_poly.entity_id
_entity_poly.type
_entity_poly.pdbx_seq_one_letter_code
_entity_poly.pdbx_strand_id
1 'polypeptide(L)'
;MQGLMMDVPLTITSIIQHAESVNGHKEIVSVTRDNPRHRYTYKDAFSRSRQLANVIAGWGLSQGDRIATLAWNDYRHLEAYYAAACSGYVCHTINPRLFPEQIVYIINHADDQFIFVDPDFWPLIEQVAGECSNVKGWVVMATPENMPETELANVHCYETLLEGQSDQFSWPELDENAACALCYTSGTTGNPKGVLYSHRSTVLHTYATLMPDALGMSGGDVVMPIVPMFHVNAWGNPYACPVAGCKMVMPGNKMGDGATLAALIN
;
A
#
# COMPACT_ATOMS: atom_id res chain seq x y z
N MET A 1 -12.70 37.24 11.82
CA MET A 1 -12.27 36.36 12.93
C MET A 1 -12.21 34.95 12.38
N GLN A 2 -11.09 34.25 12.57
CA GLN A 2 -10.94 32.84 12.15
C GLN A 2 -11.24 31.91 13.33
N GLY A 3 -11.71 30.68 13.05
CA GLY A 3 -11.84 29.62 14.04
C GLY A 3 -10.46 29.19 14.54
N LEU A 4 -10.38 28.76 15.79
CA LEU A 4 -9.12 28.35 16.43
C LEU A 4 -9.04 26.82 16.66
N MET A 5 -10.04 26.07 16.20
CA MET A 5 -10.13 24.63 16.41
C MET A 5 -9.77 23.88 15.12
N MET A 6 -9.05 22.76 15.28
CA MET A 6 -8.74 21.80 14.21
C MET A 6 -7.92 22.40 13.05
N ASP A 7 -6.95 23.24 13.37
CA ASP A 7 -5.99 23.77 12.41
C ASP A 7 -4.81 22.79 12.21
N VAL A 8 -5.17 21.58 11.76
CA VAL A 8 -4.20 20.52 11.42
C VAL A 8 -4.42 20.03 10.00
N PRO A 9 -3.37 19.74 9.24
CA PRO A 9 -3.50 19.28 7.87
C PRO A 9 -4.12 17.88 7.81
N LEU A 10 -5.02 17.67 6.83
CA LEU A 10 -5.67 16.38 6.56
C LEU A 10 -4.69 15.46 5.82
N THR A 11 -3.76 14.85 6.52
CA THR A 11 -2.76 13.94 5.96
C THR A 11 -2.99 12.49 6.37
N ILE A 12 -2.49 11.54 5.58
CA ILE A 12 -2.53 10.11 5.92
C ILE A 12 -1.77 9.85 7.23
N THR A 13 -0.79 10.68 7.57
CA THR A 13 -0.07 10.60 8.84
C THR A 13 -1.03 10.74 10.05
N SER A 14 -2.09 11.54 9.94
CA SER A 14 -3.10 11.63 10.99
C SER A 14 -3.89 10.32 11.18
N ILE A 15 -4.08 9.55 10.11
CA ILE A 15 -4.74 8.24 10.17
C ILE A 15 -3.88 7.24 10.92
N ILE A 16 -2.58 7.14 10.60
CA ILE A 16 -1.69 6.20 11.28
C ILE A 16 -1.55 6.53 12.77
N GLN A 17 -1.42 7.81 13.12
CA GLN A 17 -1.32 8.27 14.50
C GLN A 17 -2.59 7.97 15.31
N HIS A 18 -3.76 8.24 14.74
CA HIS A 18 -5.04 7.90 15.37
C HIS A 18 -5.19 6.39 15.55
N ALA A 19 -4.99 5.63 14.49
CA ALA A 19 -5.17 4.18 14.52
C ALA A 19 -4.22 3.49 15.49
N GLU A 20 -2.97 3.93 15.57
CA GLU A 20 -2.00 3.36 16.51
C GLU A 20 -2.36 3.69 17.97
N SER A 21 -2.80 4.92 18.27
CA SER A 21 -3.12 5.36 19.63
C SER A 21 -4.43 4.79 20.15
N VAL A 22 -5.45 4.65 19.31
CA VAL A 22 -6.81 4.24 19.70
C VAL A 22 -7.07 2.76 19.37
N ASN A 23 -6.69 2.32 18.19
CA ASN A 23 -7.03 1.03 17.60
C ASN A 23 -5.81 0.09 17.46
N GLY A 24 -4.66 0.45 18.02
CA GLY A 24 -3.40 -0.29 17.83
C GLY A 24 -3.45 -1.78 18.19
N HIS A 25 -4.38 -2.17 19.08
CA HIS A 25 -4.60 -3.56 19.51
C HIS A 25 -5.47 -4.39 18.54
N LYS A 26 -6.12 -3.76 17.57
CA LYS A 26 -7.00 -4.44 16.62
C LYS A 26 -6.18 -5.27 15.63
N GLU A 27 -6.73 -6.43 15.31
CA GLU A 27 -6.04 -7.46 14.53
C GLU A 27 -6.14 -7.22 13.02
N ILE A 28 -5.05 -7.53 12.34
CA ILE A 28 -4.98 -7.72 10.89
C ILE A 28 -4.61 -9.18 10.62
N VAL A 29 -5.39 -9.84 9.78
CA VAL A 29 -5.12 -11.18 9.28
C VAL A 29 -4.78 -11.09 7.81
N SER A 30 -3.75 -11.79 7.37
CA SER A 30 -3.32 -11.74 5.98
C SER A 30 -2.96 -13.13 5.46
N VAL A 31 -3.35 -13.41 4.23
CA VAL A 31 -2.92 -14.60 3.49
C VAL A 31 -1.81 -14.19 2.55
N THR A 32 -0.64 -14.80 2.71
CA THR A 32 0.50 -14.64 1.81
C THR A 32 0.98 -16.00 1.31
N ARG A 33 1.86 -16.00 0.33
CA ARG A 33 2.44 -17.24 -0.21
C ARG A 33 3.25 -17.98 0.85
N ASP A 34 3.99 -17.24 1.69
CA ASP A 34 4.87 -17.75 2.72
C ASP A 34 4.18 -17.96 4.08
N ASN A 35 3.02 -17.33 4.30
CA ASN A 35 2.24 -17.50 5.52
C ASN A 35 0.73 -17.44 5.23
N PRO A 36 0.01 -18.57 5.24
CA PRO A 36 -1.41 -18.59 4.90
C PRO A 36 -2.33 -17.97 5.97
N ARG A 37 -1.80 -17.63 7.14
CA ARG A 37 -2.53 -16.99 8.24
C ARG A 37 -1.61 -16.09 9.06
N HIS A 38 -0.95 -15.14 8.44
CA HIS A 38 -0.23 -14.09 9.14
C HIS A 38 -1.18 -13.28 10.01
N ARG A 39 -0.84 -13.09 11.28
CA ARG A 39 -1.64 -12.34 12.23
C ARG A 39 -0.75 -11.36 12.99
N TYR A 40 -1.17 -10.13 13.03
CA TYR A 40 -0.54 -9.07 13.80
C TYR A 40 -1.55 -7.95 14.06
N THR A 41 -1.14 -6.87 14.72
CA THR A 41 -2.01 -5.76 15.08
C THR A 41 -1.72 -4.51 14.23
N TYR A 42 -2.59 -3.50 14.27
CA TYR A 42 -2.28 -2.20 13.66
C TYR A 42 -1.01 -1.58 14.23
N LYS A 43 -0.75 -1.76 15.54
CA LYS A 43 0.49 -1.30 16.16
C LYS A 43 1.71 -1.95 15.51
N ASP A 44 1.67 -3.26 15.28
CA ASP A 44 2.75 -3.97 14.61
C ASP A 44 2.91 -3.52 13.15
N ALA A 45 1.79 -3.38 12.41
CA ALA A 45 1.78 -2.89 11.03
C ALA A 45 2.44 -1.51 10.91
N PHE A 46 2.11 -0.59 11.81
CA PHE A 46 2.65 0.77 11.74
C PHE A 46 4.08 0.86 12.28
N SER A 47 4.48 -0.02 13.20
CA SER A 47 5.89 -0.22 13.57
C SER A 47 6.70 -0.64 12.34
N ARG A 48 6.24 -1.63 11.58
CA ARG A 48 6.89 -2.11 10.36
C ARG A 48 6.85 -1.07 9.23
N SER A 49 5.78 -0.29 9.13
CA SER A 49 5.73 0.84 8.19
C SER A 49 6.80 1.89 8.48
N ARG A 50 7.13 2.15 9.76
CA ARG A 50 8.25 3.04 10.14
C ARG A 50 9.61 2.42 9.83
N GLN A 51 9.78 1.11 10.04
CA GLN A 51 10.99 0.41 9.61
C GLN A 51 11.21 0.54 8.10
N LEU A 52 10.14 0.34 7.32
CA LEU A 52 10.20 0.52 5.87
C LEU A 52 10.46 1.98 5.47
N ALA A 53 9.89 2.95 6.18
CA ALA A 53 10.16 4.37 5.96
C ALA A 53 11.65 4.72 6.19
N ASN A 54 12.30 4.12 7.20
CA ASN A 54 13.74 4.26 7.41
C ASN A 54 14.55 3.69 6.24
N VAL A 55 14.14 2.56 5.67
CA VAL A 55 14.76 1.99 4.46
C VAL A 55 14.63 2.95 3.28
N ILE A 56 13.40 3.43 3.02
CA ILE A 56 13.08 4.32 1.90
C ILE A 56 13.86 5.65 2.01
N ALA A 57 14.00 6.19 3.22
CA ALA A 57 14.78 7.41 3.45
C ALA A 57 16.25 7.29 3.00
N GLY A 58 16.80 6.08 3.00
CA GLY A 58 18.15 5.78 2.51
C GLY A 58 18.27 5.71 0.98
N TRP A 59 17.18 5.73 0.23
CA TRP A 59 17.18 5.55 -1.22
C TRP A 59 17.46 6.82 -2.04
N GLY A 60 17.60 7.96 -1.38
CA GLY A 60 17.89 9.24 -2.03
C GLY A 60 16.76 9.74 -2.95
N LEU A 61 15.52 9.44 -2.58
CA LEU A 61 14.33 9.92 -3.27
C LEU A 61 13.97 11.33 -2.85
N SER A 62 13.30 12.05 -3.74
CA SER A 62 12.73 13.37 -3.48
C SER A 62 11.26 13.25 -3.10
N GLN A 63 10.76 14.24 -2.33
CA GLN A 63 9.33 14.32 -2.03
C GLN A 63 8.51 14.35 -3.33
N GLY A 64 7.46 13.53 -3.39
CA GLY A 64 6.62 13.38 -4.58
C GLY A 64 7.11 12.32 -5.57
N ASP A 65 8.29 11.72 -5.39
CA ASP A 65 8.71 10.57 -6.19
C ASP A 65 7.74 9.39 -6.00
N ARG A 66 7.62 8.56 -7.03
CA ARG A 66 6.68 7.43 -7.05
C ARG A 66 7.38 6.16 -6.61
N ILE A 67 6.74 5.51 -5.67
CA ILE A 67 7.06 4.15 -5.23
C ILE A 67 5.89 3.27 -5.64
N ALA A 68 6.14 2.37 -6.59
CA ALA A 68 5.08 1.54 -7.11
C ALA A 68 4.91 0.23 -6.34
N THR A 69 3.72 -0.34 -6.42
CA THR A 69 3.39 -1.67 -5.92
C THR A 69 2.70 -2.48 -6.99
N LEU A 70 3.13 -3.71 -7.21
CA LEU A 70 2.50 -4.72 -8.03
C LEU A 70 2.21 -5.91 -7.12
N ALA A 71 1.10 -5.84 -6.37
CA ALA A 71 0.87 -6.72 -5.22
C ALA A 71 -0.61 -7.02 -4.97
N TRP A 72 -0.86 -8.15 -4.31
CA TRP A 72 -2.16 -8.54 -3.79
C TRP A 72 -2.50 -7.77 -2.50
N ASN A 73 -3.73 -7.98 -1.98
CA ASN A 73 -4.15 -7.43 -0.69
C ASN A 73 -3.51 -8.24 0.44
N ASP A 74 -2.37 -7.79 0.94
CA ASP A 74 -1.70 -8.39 2.08
C ASP A 74 -1.09 -7.34 3.01
N TYR A 75 -0.49 -7.81 4.11
CA TYR A 75 0.06 -6.95 5.15
C TYR A 75 1.26 -6.13 4.67
N ARG A 76 2.14 -6.68 3.81
CA ARG A 76 3.30 -5.95 3.26
C ARG A 76 2.86 -4.82 2.33
N HIS A 77 1.80 -5.07 1.55
CA HIS A 77 1.22 -4.04 0.70
C HIS A 77 0.61 -2.90 1.53
N LEU A 78 -0.07 -3.22 2.65
CA LEU A 78 -0.58 -2.22 3.58
C LEU A 78 0.57 -1.39 4.21
N GLU A 79 1.65 -2.05 4.64
CA GLU A 79 2.84 -1.38 5.18
C GLU A 79 3.47 -0.43 4.16
N ALA A 80 3.59 -0.85 2.89
CA ALA A 80 4.11 -0.04 1.80
C ALA A 80 3.25 1.21 1.52
N TYR A 81 1.92 1.08 1.59
CA TYR A 81 1.00 2.22 1.47
C TYR A 81 1.32 3.34 2.47
N TYR A 82 1.44 2.97 3.74
CA TYR A 82 1.69 3.92 4.80
C TYR A 82 3.13 4.43 4.79
N ALA A 83 4.11 3.55 4.58
CA ALA A 83 5.51 3.95 4.53
C ALA A 83 5.78 4.97 3.41
N ALA A 84 5.26 4.73 2.21
CA ALA A 84 5.42 5.65 1.10
C ALA A 84 4.68 6.98 1.33
N ALA A 85 3.36 6.92 1.56
CA ALA A 85 2.53 8.11 1.65
C ALA A 85 2.89 9.00 2.86
N CYS A 86 3.10 8.43 4.05
CA CYS A 86 3.46 9.21 5.23
C CYS A 86 4.88 9.80 5.17
N SER A 87 5.76 9.26 4.31
CA SER A 87 7.10 9.81 4.07
C SER A 87 7.13 10.89 2.98
N GLY A 88 5.98 11.21 2.37
CA GLY A 88 5.87 12.25 1.34
C GLY A 88 6.11 11.74 -0.08
N TYR A 89 6.10 10.43 -0.29
CA TYR A 89 6.15 9.81 -1.62
C TYR A 89 4.74 9.46 -2.11
N VAL A 90 4.62 9.20 -3.41
CA VAL A 90 3.35 8.79 -4.02
C VAL A 90 3.33 7.27 -4.16
N CYS A 91 2.43 6.60 -3.45
CA CYS A 91 2.21 5.17 -3.62
C CYS A 91 1.46 4.92 -4.94
N HIS A 92 2.17 4.40 -5.96
CA HIS A 92 1.58 4.06 -7.24
C HIS A 92 1.18 2.58 -7.27
N THR A 93 -0.11 2.31 -7.36
CA THR A 93 -0.60 0.93 -7.39
C THR A 93 -0.82 0.46 -8.82
N ILE A 94 -0.06 -0.57 -9.23
CA ILE A 94 -0.10 -1.11 -10.58
C ILE A 94 -1.08 -2.29 -10.62
N ASN A 95 -2.00 -2.26 -11.58
CA ASN A 95 -2.92 -3.38 -11.81
C ASN A 95 -2.20 -4.51 -12.59
N PRO A 96 -1.96 -5.68 -11.98
CA PRO A 96 -1.25 -6.78 -12.63
C PRO A 96 -2.04 -7.48 -13.76
N ARG A 97 -3.30 -7.11 -13.95
CA ARG A 97 -4.16 -7.65 -15.02
C ARG A 97 -4.05 -6.88 -16.33
N LEU A 98 -3.22 -5.83 -16.36
CA LEU A 98 -2.91 -5.10 -17.58
C LEU A 98 -1.95 -5.92 -18.47
N PHE A 99 -1.95 -5.64 -19.78
CA PHE A 99 -0.98 -6.22 -20.69
C PHE A 99 0.44 -5.72 -20.37
N PRO A 100 1.49 -6.52 -20.64
CA PRO A 100 2.88 -6.13 -20.37
C PRO A 100 3.26 -4.75 -20.92
N GLU A 101 2.85 -4.43 -22.14
CA GLU A 101 3.14 -3.15 -22.79
C GLU A 101 2.48 -1.97 -22.05
N GLN A 102 1.31 -2.19 -21.46
CA GLN A 102 0.62 -1.18 -20.66
C GLN A 102 1.32 -0.98 -19.33
N ILE A 103 1.85 -2.06 -18.72
CA ILE A 103 2.62 -2.00 -17.48
C ILE A 103 3.92 -1.23 -17.70
N VAL A 104 4.66 -1.52 -18.77
CA VAL A 104 5.84 -0.73 -19.19
C VAL A 104 5.48 0.75 -19.35
N TYR A 105 4.38 1.02 -20.06
CA TYR A 105 3.93 2.39 -20.27
C TYR A 105 3.66 3.12 -18.97
N ILE A 106 2.90 2.53 -18.04
CA ILE A 106 2.53 3.22 -16.79
C ILE A 106 3.71 3.38 -15.84
N ILE A 107 4.62 2.41 -15.77
CA ILE A 107 5.86 2.51 -14.98
C ILE A 107 6.70 3.69 -15.48
N ASN A 108 6.94 3.76 -16.79
CA ASN A 108 7.76 4.83 -17.38
C ASN A 108 7.04 6.19 -17.34
N HIS A 109 5.72 6.23 -17.59
CA HIS A 109 4.93 7.46 -17.58
C HIS A 109 4.80 8.05 -16.16
N ALA A 110 4.66 7.18 -15.15
CA ALA A 110 4.66 7.59 -13.75
C ALA A 110 6.07 7.96 -13.26
N ASP A 111 7.11 7.53 -13.97
CA ASP A 111 8.52 7.64 -13.56
C ASP A 111 8.75 6.99 -12.20
N ASP A 112 8.33 5.72 -12.07
CA ASP A 112 8.45 4.94 -10.84
C ASP A 112 9.92 4.69 -10.51
N GLN A 113 10.29 4.96 -9.25
CA GLN A 113 11.69 4.88 -8.81
C GLN A 113 12.03 3.51 -8.19
N PHE A 114 11.13 2.96 -7.41
CA PHE A 114 11.21 1.62 -6.83
C PHE A 114 9.87 0.92 -6.98
N ILE A 115 9.90 -0.39 -7.16
CA ILE A 115 8.68 -1.19 -7.31
C ILE A 115 8.69 -2.35 -6.33
N PHE A 116 7.67 -2.41 -5.47
CA PHE A 116 7.38 -3.54 -4.60
C PHE A 116 6.56 -4.57 -5.37
N VAL A 117 7.01 -5.81 -5.39
CA VAL A 117 6.45 -6.86 -6.24
C VAL A 117 6.09 -8.08 -5.40
N ASP A 118 4.82 -8.49 -5.46
CA ASP A 118 4.43 -9.80 -4.94
C ASP A 118 5.11 -10.91 -5.78
N PRO A 119 5.64 -11.97 -5.14
CA PRO A 119 6.31 -13.07 -5.85
C PRO A 119 5.51 -13.70 -6.99
N ASP A 120 4.17 -13.68 -6.91
CA ASP A 120 3.30 -14.20 -7.95
C ASP A 120 3.43 -13.44 -9.28
N PHE A 121 3.85 -12.17 -9.22
CA PHE A 121 4.03 -11.31 -10.39
C PHE A 121 5.48 -11.20 -10.85
N TRP A 122 6.41 -11.89 -10.21
CA TRP A 122 7.83 -11.82 -10.56
C TRP A 122 8.12 -12.21 -12.02
N PRO A 123 7.50 -13.27 -12.59
CA PRO A 123 7.72 -13.61 -14.00
C PRO A 123 7.32 -12.49 -14.98
N LEU A 124 6.33 -11.68 -14.61
CA LEU A 124 5.94 -10.51 -15.40
C LEU A 124 7.01 -9.41 -15.32
N ILE A 125 7.59 -9.19 -14.15
CA ILE A 125 8.67 -8.21 -13.98
C ILE A 125 9.90 -8.62 -14.79
N GLU A 126 10.30 -9.89 -14.79
CA GLU A 126 11.41 -10.36 -15.62
C GLU A 126 11.20 -10.10 -17.11
N GLN A 127 9.95 -10.16 -17.56
CA GLN A 127 9.60 -9.85 -18.95
C GLN A 127 9.74 -8.37 -19.28
N VAL A 128 9.39 -7.46 -18.34
CA VAL A 128 9.24 -6.02 -18.64
C VAL A 128 10.36 -5.13 -18.10
N ALA A 129 11.15 -5.62 -17.15
CA ALA A 129 12.14 -4.81 -16.44
C ALA A 129 13.17 -4.15 -17.37
N GLY A 130 13.56 -4.83 -18.46
CA GLY A 130 14.49 -4.29 -19.45
C GLY A 130 14.03 -3.02 -20.16
N GLU A 131 12.71 -2.74 -20.16
CA GLU A 131 12.10 -1.56 -20.75
C GLU A 131 11.76 -0.47 -19.72
N CYS A 132 12.02 -0.71 -18.43
CA CYS A 132 11.73 0.20 -17.31
C CYS A 132 13.02 0.87 -16.79
N SER A 133 13.66 1.67 -17.62
CA SER A 133 15.02 2.19 -17.41
C SER A 133 15.19 3.15 -16.22
N ASN A 134 14.11 3.77 -15.72
CA ASN A 134 14.15 4.71 -14.60
C ASN A 134 13.98 4.02 -13.24
N VAL A 135 13.61 2.74 -13.21
CA VAL A 135 13.45 1.97 -11.98
C VAL A 135 14.82 1.69 -11.37
N LYS A 136 15.05 2.19 -10.17
CA LYS A 136 16.30 2.07 -9.42
C LYS A 136 16.45 0.74 -8.70
N GLY A 137 15.32 0.10 -8.37
CA GLY A 137 15.34 -1.19 -7.68
C GLY A 137 13.97 -1.83 -7.56
N TRP A 138 14.00 -3.12 -7.32
CA TRP A 138 12.85 -4.01 -7.20
C TRP A 138 12.86 -4.63 -5.81
N VAL A 139 11.74 -4.58 -5.13
CA VAL A 139 11.59 -5.16 -3.80
C VAL A 139 10.59 -6.31 -3.86
N VAL A 140 11.09 -7.54 -3.73
CA VAL A 140 10.22 -8.73 -3.67
C VAL A 140 9.59 -8.82 -2.28
N MET A 141 8.27 -8.85 -2.22
CA MET A 141 7.47 -8.88 -0.98
C MET A 141 7.42 -10.32 -0.42
N ALA A 142 8.57 -10.84 -0.02
CA ALA A 142 8.78 -12.21 0.42
C ALA A 142 9.73 -12.31 1.61
N THR A 143 9.79 -13.50 2.23
CA THR A 143 10.89 -13.90 3.10
C THR A 143 12.09 -14.34 2.27
N PRO A 144 13.31 -14.39 2.84
CA PRO A 144 14.51 -14.82 2.11
C PRO A 144 14.37 -16.18 1.43
N GLU A 145 13.68 -17.12 2.07
CA GLU A 145 13.48 -18.50 1.57
C GLU A 145 12.51 -18.55 0.37
N ASN A 146 11.73 -17.50 0.18
CA ASN A 146 10.72 -17.42 -0.88
C ASN A 146 11.09 -16.40 -1.97
N MET A 147 12.33 -15.93 -1.97
CA MET A 147 12.85 -15.09 -3.06
C MET A 147 12.91 -15.87 -4.37
N PRO A 148 12.51 -15.26 -5.49
CA PRO A 148 12.70 -15.87 -6.80
C PRO A 148 14.20 -15.91 -7.15
N GLU A 149 14.61 -16.96 -7.88
CA GLU A 149 15.89 -16.94 -8.58
C GLU A 149 15.82 -15.95 -9.73
N THR A 150 16.78 -15.01 -9.83
CA THR A 150 16.74 -13.97 -10.87
C THR A 150 18.14 -13.42 -11.16
N GLU A 151 18.34 -12.97 -12.40
CA GLU A 151 19.53 -12.25 -12.85
C GLU A 151 19.34 -10.73 -12.87
N LEU A 152 18.13 -10.23 -12.53
CA LEU A 152 17.90 -8.79 -12.48
C LEU A 152 18.76 -8.14 -11.40
N ALA A 153 19.33 -7.00 -11.74
CA ALA A 153 20.12 -6.21 -10.80
C ALA A 153 19.20 -5.43 -9.82
N ASN A 154 19.75 -5.07 -8.66
CA ASN A 154 19.08 -4.25 -7.65
C ASN A 154 17.75 -4.84 -7.15
N VAL A 155 17.73 -6.15 -6.96
CA VAL A 155 16.62 -6.88 -6.37
C VAL A 155 16.84 -7.05 -4.87
N HIS A 156 15.85 -6.69 -4.09
CA HIS A 156 15.89 -6.71 -2.64
C HIS A 156 14.78 -7.60 -2.07
N CYS A 157 15.07 -8.29 -0.96
CA CYS A 157 14.05 -9.00 -0.19
C CYS A 157 13.41 -8.06 0.81
N TYR A 158 12.06 -7.99 0.84
CA TYR A 158 11.31 -7.12 1.73
C TYR A 158 11.67 -7.35 3.20
N GLU A 159 11.60 -8.59 3.67
CA GLU A 159 11.87 -8.88 5.09
C GLU A 159 13.32 -8.58 5.47
N THR A 160 14.28 -8.87 4.60
CA THR A 160 15.69 -8.53 4.83
C THR A 160 15.94 -7.03 4.90
N LEU A 161 15.22 -6.23 4.10
CA LEU A 161 15.32 -4.76 4.17
C LEU A 161 14.89 -4.21 5.53
N LEU A 162 13.93 -4.85 6.19
CA LEU A 162 13.43 -4.42 7.49
C LEU A 162 14.28 -4.90 8.67
N GLU A 163 15.12 -5.92 8.47
CA GLU A 163 15.98 -6.46 9.53
C GLU A 163 16.88 -5.38 10.14
N GLY A 164 16.82 -5.24 11.46
CA GLY A 164 17.65 -4.27 12.19
C GLY A 164 17.26 -2.80 12.02
N GLN A 165 16.21 -2.50 11.25
CA GLN A 165 15.71 -1.13 11.12
C GLN A 165 14.98 -0.68 12.40
N SER A 166 15.16 0.60 12.74
CA SER A 166 14.43 1.21 13.85
C SER A 166 12.94 1.27 13.54
N ASP A 167 12.10 1.00 14.54
CA ASP A 167 10.66 1.23 14.50
C ASP A 167 10.28 2.69 14.85
N GLN A 168 11.29 3.53 15.08
CA GLN A 168 11.11 4.97 15.26
C GLN A 168 11.42 5.69 13.95
N PHE A 169 10.47 6.50 13.51
CA PHE A 169 10.61 7.36 12.33
C PHE A 169 9.81 8.65 12.56
N SER A 170 10.43 9.79 12.31
CA SER A 170 9.76 11.08 12.38
C SER A 170 9.15 11.40 11.02
N TRP A 171 7.84 11.28 10.92
CA TRP A 171 7.12 11.63 9.70
C TRP A 171 7.33 13.11 9.35
N PRO A 172 7.65 13.46 8.11
CA PRO A 172 7.79 14.85 7.70
C PRO A 172 6.44 15.59 7.77
N GLU A 173 6.50 16.90 7.92
CA GLU A 173 5.34 17.76 7.70
C GLU A 173 4.98 17.77 6.21
N LEU A 174 3.72 17.48 5.90
CA LEU A 174 3.24 17.35 4.53
C LEU A 174 2.09 18.34 4.27
N ASP A 175 2.09 18.92 3.07
CA ASP A 175 0.93 19.64 2.55
C ASP A 175 -0.22 18.65 2.30
N GLU A 176 -1.40 18.91 2.84
CA GLU A 176 -2.57 18.07 2.62
C GLU A 176 -3.00 17.96 1.14
N ASN A 177 -2.58 18.92 0.31
CA ASN A 177 -2.84 18.90 -1.13
C ASN A 177 -1.77 18.14 -1.93
N ALA A 178 -0.65 17.74 -1.28
CA ALA A 178 0.34 16.90 -1.93
C ALA A 178 -0.25 15.55 -2.34
N ALA A 179 0.24 15.01 -3.47
CA ALA A 179 -0.15 13.69 -3.91
C ALA A 179 0.38 12.61 -2.95
N CYS A 180 -0.45 11.62 -2.63
CA CYS A 180 -0.10 10.49 -1.77
C CYS A 180 -0.33 9.13 -2.43
N ALA A 181 -1.19 9.08 -3.44
CA ALA A 181 -1.46 7.85 -4.18
C ALA A 181 -1.72 8.13 -5.66
N LEU A 182 -1.40 7.14 -6.50
CA LEU A 182 -1.60 7.16 -7.94
C LEU A 182 -2.19 5.82 -8.37
N CYS A 183 -3.27 5.87 -9.15
CA CYS A 183 -3.85 4.71 -9.82
C CYS A 183 -4.05 5.02 -11.30
N TYR A 184 -3.81 4.03 -12.16
CA TYR A 184 -4.12 4.17 -13.59
C TYR A 184 -5.47 3.54 -13.91
N THR A 185 -6.24 4.23 -14.75
CA THR A 185 -7.46 3.68 -15.34
C THR A 185 -7.10 2.88 -16.57
N SER A 186 -7.85 1.81 -16.84
CA SER A 186 -7.64 0.96 -18.03
C SER A 186 -7.89 1.66 -19.38
N GLY A 187 -8.41 2.89 -19.35
CA GLY A 187 -8.74 3.68 -20.55
C GLY A 187 -9.58 2.90 -21.56
N THR A 188 -10.74 3.39 -21.93
CA THR A 188 -11.57 2.78 -23.01
C THR A 188 -11.04 3.12 -24.40
N THR A 189 -10.20 4.15 -24.50
CA THR A 189 -9.60 4.63 -25.76
C THR A 189 -8.21 5.22 -25.47
N GLY A 190 -7.17 4.59 -26.00
CA GLY A 190 -5.77 5.05 -25.87
C GLY A 190 -5.04 4.53 -24.62
N ASN A 191 -3.94 5.18 -24.29
CA ASN A 191 -3.10 4.80 -23.15
C ASN A 191 -3.82 4.99 -21.80
N PRO A 192 -3.49 4.18 -20.79
CA PRO A 192 -3.97 4.37 -19.42
C PRO A 192 -3.70 5.78 -18.90
N LYS A 193 -4.63 6.33 -18.12
CA LYS A 193 -4.51 7.68 -17.53
C LYS A 193 -4.30 7.57 -16.04
N GLY A 194 -3.30 8.28 -15.53
CA GLY A 194 -3.02 8.36 -14.10
C GLY A 194 -4.00 9.28 -13.38
N VAL A 195 -4.50 8.84 -12.23
CA VAL A 195 -5.33 9.60 -11.31
C VAL A 195 -4.56 9.78 -10.01
N LEU A 196 -4.20 11.03 -9.70
CA LEU A 196 -3.51 11.38 -8.46
C LEU A 196 -4.51 11.72 -7.36
N TYR A 197 -4.31 11.12 -6.19
CA TYR A 197 -5.07 11.41 -4.98
C TYR A 197 -4.19 12.21 -4.02
N SER A 198 -4.71 13.32 -3.51
CA SER A 198 -4.03 14.06 -2.44
C SER A 198 -4.28 13.43 -1.08
N HIS A 199 -3.45 13.77 -0.08
CA HIS A 199 -3.71 13.41 1.31
C HIS A 199 -5.10 13.87 1.74
N ARG A 200 -5.46 15.14 1.47
CA ARG A 200 -6.76 15.72 1.78
C ARG A 200 -7.91 14.92 1.18
N SER A 201 -7.85 14.61 -0.11
CA SER A 201 -8.94 13.85 -0.77
C SER A 201 -9.09 12.45 -0.18
N THR A 202 -7.98 11.80 0.16
CA THR A 202 -7.98 10.47 0.77
C THR A 202 -8.55 10.48 2.18
N VAL A 203 -8.19 11.45 3.02
CA VAL A 203 -8.74 11.58 4.37
C VAL A 203 -10.22 11.91 4.35
N LEU A 204 -10.67 12.85 3.49
CA LEU A 204 -12.09 13.18 3.35
C LEU A 204 -12.90 11.98 2.82
N HIS A 205 -12.37 11.23 1.85
CA HIS A 205 -12.99 9.99 1.37
C HIS A 205 -13.09 8.95 2.49
N THR A 206 -12.05 8.82 3.32
CA THR A 206 -12.04 7.92 4.47
C THR A 206 -13.21 8.22 5.41
N TYR A 207 -13.41 9.48 5.81
CA TYR A 207 -14.51 9.87 6.66
C TYR A 207 -15.88 9.67 5.98
N ALA A 208 -16.00 10.02 4.69
CA ALA A 208 -17.22 9.79 3.93
C ALA A 208 -17.57 8.30 3.85
N THR A 209 -16.59 7.43 3.66
CA THR A 209 -16.77 5.97 3.61
C THR A 209 -17.31 5.41 4.93
N LEU A 210 -16.96 6.00 6.07
CA LEU A 210 -17.41 5.58 7.39
C LEU A 210 -18.85 6.05 7.73
N MET A 211 -19.45 6.94 6.95
CA MET A 211 -20.82 7.38 7.20
C MET A 211 -21.82 6.21 7.12
N PRO A 212 -22.91 6.22 7.91
CA PRO A 212 -23.87 5.13 7.96
C PRO A 212 -24.49 4.75 6.60
N ASP A 213 -24.72 5.75 5.73
CA ASP A 213 -25.30 5.55 4.40
C ASP A 213 -24.26 5.22 3.30
N ALA A 214 -22.97 5.05 3.69
CA ALA A 214 -21.91 4.57 2.81
C ALA A 214 -21.56 3.11 3.18
N LEU A 215 -20.34 2.82 3.65
CA LEU A 215 -20.00 1.47 4.15
C LEU A 215 -20.36 1.28 5.63
N GLY A 216 -20.52 2.36 6.38
CA GLY A 216 -21.01 2.35 7.77
C GLY A 216 -20.14 1.52 8.73
N MET A 217 -18.85 1.44 8.47
CA MET A 217 -17.93 0.60 9.25
C MET A 217 -17.74 1.12 10.68
N SER A 218 -17.66 0.21 11.62
CA SER A 218 -17.45 0.48 13.06
C SER A 218 -16.36 -0.42 13.65
N GLY A 219 -15.86 -0.08 14.82
CA GLY A 219 -14.82 -0.86 15.52
C GLY A 219 -15.22 -2.28 15.93
N GLY A 220 -16.50 -2.64 15.80
CA GLY A 220 -17.01 -4.00 16.02
C GLY A 220 -16.96 -4.89 14.77
N ASP A 221 -16.68 -4.30 13.61
CA ASP A 221 -16.77 -5.03 12.35
C ASP A 221 -15.47 -5.78 11.99
N VAL A 222 -15.65 -6.83 11.21
CA VAL A 222 -14.57 -7.56 10.52
C VAL A 222 -14.72 -7.29 9.03
N VAL A 223 -13.73 -6.66 8.43
CA VAL A 223 -13.75 -6.26 7.02
C VAL A 223 -12.77 -7.11 6.23
N MET A 224 -13.26 -7.79 5.19
CA MET A 224 -12.45 -8.54 4.25
C MET A 224 -12.56 -7.90 2.85
N PRO A 225 -11.62 -7.00 2.48
CA PRO A 225 -11.66 -6.35 1.19
C PRO A 225 -11.26 -7.33 0.09
N ILE A 226 -12.26 -7.80 -0.68
CA ILE A 226 -12.03 -8.60 -1.90
C ILE A 226 -11.85 -7.72 -3.14
N VAL A 227 -12.11 -6.40 -3.02
CA VAL A 227 -11.70 -5.42 -4.03
C VAL A 227 -10.19 -5.19 -3.92
N PRO A 228 -9.46 -5.20 -5.04
CA PRO A 228 -8.01 -5.13 -5.00
C PRO A 228 -7.48 -3.77 -4.53
N MET A 229 -6.43 -3.80 -3.70
CA MET A 229 -5.70 -2.59 -3.31
C MET A 229 -5.03 -1.91 -4.52
N PHE A 230 -4.66 -2.67 -5.54
CA PHE A 230 -4.12 -2.15 -6.78
C PHE A 230 -5.17 -1.47 -7.70
N HIS A 231 -6.43 -1.44 -7.32
CA HIS A 231 -7.49 -0.78 -8.06
C HIS A 231 -8.32 0.12 -7.14
N VAL A 232 -8.28 1.43 -7.41
CA VAL A 232 -9.00 2.47 -6.64
C VAL A 232 -8.77 2.33 -5.14
N ASN A 233 -7.53 1.93 -4.75
CA ASN A 233 -7.10 1.73 -3.36
C ASN A 233 -8.09 0.88 -2.53
N ALA A 234 -8.64 -0.20 -3.11
CA ALA A 234 -9.67 -1.03 -2.48
C ALA A 234 -10.83 -0.20 -1.89
N TRP A 235 -11.30 0.83 -2.61
CA TRP A 235 -12.33 1.76 -2.16
C TRP A 235 -12.02 2.44 -0.83
N GLY A 236 -10.75 2.68 -0.55
CA GLY A 236 -10.27 3.34 0.66
C GLY A 236 -10.26 2.47 1.92
N ASN A 237 -10.54 1.16 1.82
CA ASN A 237 -10.50 0.26 2.98
C ASN A 237 -9.16 0.28 3.75
N PRO A 238 -7.98 0.39 3.11
CA PRO A 238 -6.70 0.50 3.81
C PRO A 238 -6.61 1.69 4.77
N TYR A 239 -7.41 2.72 4.56
CA TYR A 239 -7.48 3.91 5.41
C TYR A 239 -8.69 3.90 6.35
N ALA A 240 -9.85 3.47 5.86
CA ALA A 240 -11.10 3.48 6.61
C ALA A 240 -11.09 2.44 7.76
N CYS A 241 -10.60 1.24 7.52
CA CYS A 241 -10.54 0.21 8.55
C CYS A 241 -9.69 0.60 9.77
N PRO A 242 -8.46 1.15 9.63
CA PRO A 242 -7.69 1.62 10.77
C PRO A 242 -8.37 2.76 11.53
N VAL A 243 -9.01 3.70 10.83
CA VAL A 243 -9.75 4.81 11.48
C VAL A 243 -10.91 4.31 12.30
N ALA A 244 -11.73 3.40 11.74
CA ALA A 244 -12.86 2.81 12.46
C ALA A 244 -12.44 1.81 13.55
N GLY A 245 -11.25 1.24 13.45
CA GLY A 245 -10.79 0.15 14.31
C GLY A 245 -11.41 -1.19 13.97
N CYS A 246 -11.74 -1.43 12.71
CA CYS A 246 -12.20 -2.73 12.24
C CYS A 246 -11.06 -3.75 12.28
N LYS A 247 -11.38 -5.02 12.55
CA LYS A 247 -10.48 -6.11 12.21
C LYS A 247 -10.40 -6.23 10.69
N MET A 248 -9.19 -6.27 10.14
CA MET A 248 -8.99 -6.42 8.69
C MET A 248 -8.54 -7.84 8.36
N VAL A 249 -9.16 -8.45 7.34
CA VAL A 249 -8.79 -9.77 6.82
C VAL A 249 -8.44 -9.62 5.35
N MET A 250 -7.18 -9.80 5.00
CA MET A 250 -6.67 -9.62 3.63
C MET A 250 -6.41 -10.99 2.98
N PRO A 251 -7.17 -11.37 1.94
CA PRO A 251 -7.11 -12.71 1.37
C PRO A 251 -5.93 -12.95 0.41
N GLY A 252 -5.07 -11.95 0.19
CA GLY A 252 -3.90 -12.08 -0.68
C GLY A 252 -4.27 -12.53 -2.10
N ASN A 253 -3.50 -13.45 -2.63
CA ASN A 253 -3.76 -14.06 -3.95
C ASN A 253 -4.99 -14.98 -3.98
N LYS A 254 -5.65 -15.19 -2.84
CA LYS A 254 -6.86 -16.03 -2.71
C LYS A 254 -8.16 -15.26 -2.83
N MET A 255 -8.13 -14.00 -3.24
CA MET A 255 -9.34 -13.17 -3.41
C MET A 255 -10.43 -13.78 -4.33
N GLY A 256 -10.06 -14.68 -5.23
CA GLY A 256 -10.99 -15.41 -6.11
C GLY A 256 -11.31 -16.84 -5.68
N ASP A 257 -10.71 -17.33 -4.58
CA ASP A 257 -10.90 -18.70 -4.11
C ASP A 257 -12.00 -18.78 -3.04
N GLY A 258 -13.18 -19.22 -3.45
CA GLY A 258 -14.35 -19.32 -2.56
C GLY A 258 -14.13 -20.21 -1.34
N ALA A 259 -13.33 -21.27 -1.43
CA ALA A 259 -13.04 -22.15 -0.29
C ALA A 259 -12.17 -21.43 0.76
N THR A 260 -11.13 -20.73 0.32
CA THR A 260 -10.30 -19.91 1.22
C THR A 260 -11.11 -18.77 1.84
N LEU A 261 -11.92 -18.06 1.04
CA LEU A 261 -12.75 -16.97 1.56
C LEU A 261 -13.73 -17.48 2.62
N ALA A 262 -14.40 -18.61 2.40
CA ALA A 262 -15.28 -19.23 3.38
C ALA A 262 -14.54 -19.63 4.67
N ALA A 263 -13.31 -20.15 4.56
CA ALA A 263 -12.47 -20.49 5.72
C ALA A 263 -11.94 -19.28 6.50
N LEU A 264 -11.85 -18.12 5.87
CA LEU A 264 -11.45 -16.86 6.51
C LEU A 264 -12.62 -16.16 7.23
N ILE A 265 -13.87 -16.44 6.82
CA ILE A 265 -15.09 -15.90 7.46
C ILE A 265 -15.42 -16.67 8.74
N ASN A 266 -15.10 -17.97 8.81
CA ASN A 266 -15.33 -18.84 9.97
C ASN A 266 -14.11 -18.90 10.91
#